data_ac32e47b770024dc69f419c8c8d098e7
#
_entry.id   ac32e47b770024dc69f419c8c8d098e7
#
_cell.length_a   1.000
_cell.length_b   1.000
_cell.length_c   1.000
_cell.angle_alpha   90.00
_cell.angle_beta   90.00
_cell.angle_gamma   90.00
#
_symmetry.space_group_name_H-M   'P 1'
#
loop_
_entity.id
_entity.type
_entity.pdbx_description
1 polymer ?
#
loop_
_entity_poly.entity_id
_entity_poly.type
_entity_poly.pdbx_seq_one_letter_code
_entity_poly.pdbx_strand_id
1 'polypeptide(L)'
;FPWNMIEGENCTVHVASTGQKLSGTILIHQTSCHVYKDAGTAERTQDNMEVRLDAKVTSEKETRALGIEVGDFISFDPRTVVTETGFIKSRHLDDKVSAAILLHLLRIYKEEKIELPVTTHFAFSVFEEVGHGANSNIPAQVVEYLAVDMGAMGDDQQTDEYTVSICVKAVSYTHLTLPTTP
;
A
#
# COMPACT_ATOMS: atom_id res chain seq x y z
N PHE A 1 -5.74 -6.16 2.57
CA PHE A 1 -5.63 -6.36 4.03
C PHE A 1 -6.99 -6.72 4.65
N PRO A 2 -7.01 -7.51 5.77
CA PRO A 2 -8.25 -7.77 6.51
C PRO A 2 -8.78 -6.51 7.21
N TRP A 3 -10.09 -6.31 7.21
CA TRP A 3 -10.74 -5.12 7.77
C TRP A 3 -10.46 -4.90 9.26
N ASN A 4 -10.29 -5.97 10.03
CA ASN A 4 -9.95 -5.90 11.46
C ASN A 4 -8.54 -5.33 11.73
N MET A 5 -7.65 -5.31 10.74
CA MET A 5 -6.31 -4.73 10.88
C MET A 5 -6.28 -3.20 10.76
N ILE A 6 -7.38 -2.60 10.35
CA ILE A 6 -7.48 -1.14 10.18
C ILE A 6 -8.49 -0.49 11.12
N GLU A 7 -9.21 -1.27 11.91
CA GLU A 7 -10.11 -0.71 12.92
C GLU A 7 -9.33 0.10 13.97
N GLY A 8 -9.80 1.31 14.25
CA GLY A 8 -9.15 2.24 15.15
C GLY A 8 -8.03 3.07 14.51
N GLU A 9 -7.75 2.89 13.23
CA GLU A 9 -6.72 3.68 12.55
C GLU A 9 -7.21 5.07 12.20
N ASN A 10 -6.32 6.05 12.44
CA ASN A 10 -6.53 7.41 11.96
C ASN A 10 -6.36 7.46 10.45
N CYS A 11 -7.18 8.26 9.81
CA CYS A 11 -7.14 8.43 8.37
C CYS A 11 -7.40 9.89 7.96
N THR A 12 -7.07 10.18 6.72
CA THR A 12 -7.33 11.46 6.07
C THR A 12 -8.15 11.23 4.82
N VAL A 13 -9.31 11.89 4.73
CA VAL A 13 -10.10 11.98 3.51
C VAL A 13 -9.58 13.13 2.67
N HIS A 14 -9.18 12.83 1.44
CA HIS A 14 -8.67 13.79 0.47
C HIS A 14 -9.81 14.20 -0.46
N VAL A 15 -10.37 15.38 -0.25
CA VAL A 15 -11.45 15.91 -1.07
C VAL A 15 -10.90 16.41 -2.39
N ALA A 16 -11.06 15.64 -3.46
CA ALA A 16 -10.44 15.92 -4.75
C ALA A 16 -10.92 17.24 -5.38
N SER A 17 -12.18 17.59 -5.19
CA SER A 17 -12.79 18.79 -5.76
C SER A 17 -12.23 20.12 -5.20
N THR A 18 -11.79 20.12 -3.94
CA THR A 18 -11.34 21.31 -3.22
C THR A 18 -9.87 21.26 -2.79
N GLY A 19 -9.28 20.07 -2.76
CA GLY A 19 -7.96 19.83 -2.16
C GLY A 19 -7.97 19.84 -0.63
N GLN A 20 -9.14 19.96 0.00
CA GLN A 20 -9.28 19.91 1.45
C GLN A 20 -8.92 18.52 1.98
N LYS A 21 -8.38 18.47 3.19
CA LYS A 21 -8.11 17.24 3.93
C LYS A 21 -8.94 17.24 5.21
N LEU A 22 -9.67 16.17 5.43
CA LEU A 22 -10.51 15.97 6.61
C LEU A 22 -10.02 14.74 7.35
N SER A 23 -9.84 14.85 8.66
CA SER A 23 -9.46 13.72 9.50
C SER A 23 -10.64 12.84 9.87
N GLY A 24 -10.35 11.60 10.18
CA GLY A 24 -11.34 10.64 10.66
C GLY A 24 -10.68 9.39 11.24
N THR A 25 -11.50 8.47 11.69
CA THR A 25 -11.08 7.18 12.24
C THR A 25 -11.89 6.07 11.59
N ILE A 26 -11.23 4.96 11.28
CA ILE A 26 -11.91 3.76 10.75
C ILE A 26 -12.51 3.00 11.91
N LEU A 27 -13.81 2.77 11.90
CA LEU A 27 -14.52 2.07 12.95
C LEU A 27 -15.57 1.13 12.35
N ILE A 28 -15.94 0.11 13.13
CA ILE A 28 -17.20 -0.59 12.86
C ILE A 28 -18.37 0.34 13.18
N HIS A 29 -19.45 0.29 12.40
CA HIS A 29 -20.62 1.14 12.60
C HIS A 29 -21.21 1.04 14.02
N GLN A 30 -21.30 -0.16 14.56
CA GLN A 30 -21.81 -0.45 15.91
C GLN A 30 -20.68 -0.63 16.92
N THR A 31 -19.98 0.44 17.27
CA THR A 31 -18.76 0.40 18.09
C THR A 31 -18.96 0.19 19.58
N SER A 32 -20.12 0.62 20.15
CA SER A 32 -20.29 0.63 21.60
C SER A 32 -20.61 -0.75 22.16
N CYS A 33 -19.66 -1.39 22.84
CA CYS A 33 -19.88 -2.67 23.53
C CYS A 33 -20.91 -2.59 24.67
N HIS A 34 -21.23 -1.40 25.16
CA HIS A 34 -22.30 -1.20 26.16
C HIS A 34 -23.69 -1.25 25.54
N VAL A 35 -23.83 -0.98 24.27
CA VAL A 35 -25.10 -0.97 23.51
C VAL A 35 -25.21 -2.24 22.65
N TYR A 36 -24.16 -2.60 21.95
CA TYR A 36 -24.14 -3.73 21.02
C TYR A 36 -23.32 -4.87 21.63
N LYS A 37 -24.00 -5.94 22.02
CA LYS A 37 -23.39 -7.08 22.72
C LYS A 37 -22.37 -7.83 21.88
N ASP A 38 -22.50 -7.76 20.57
CA ASP A 38 -21.66 -8.40 19.55
C ASP A 38 -20.57 -7.47 18.97
N ALA A 39 -20.44 -6.24 19.46
CA ALA A 39 -19.46 -5.28 18.95
C ALA A 39 -18.03 -5.86 18.89
N GLY A 40 -17.65 -6.71 19.86
CA GLY A 40 -16.34 -7.36 19.91
C GLY A 40 -16.18 -8.59 19.02
N THR A 41 -17.28 -9.21 18.57
CA THR A 41 -17.29 -10.48 17.83
C THR A 41 -17.86 -10.36 16.42
N ALA A 42 -18.53 -9.26 16.11
CA ALA A 42 -19.07 -9.01 14.78
C ALA A 42 -17.93 -9.04 13.75
N GLU A 43 -18.14 -9.70 12.64
CA GLU A 43 -17.20 -9.71 11.53
C GLU A 43 -16.99 -8.28 10.99
N ARG A 44 -15.75 -7.92 10.70
CA ARG A 44 -15.42 -6.63 10.06
C ARG A 44 -15.45 -6.82 8.55
N THR A 45 -16.41 -6.18 7.93
CA THR A 45 -16.70 -6.28 6.49
C THR A 45 -16.81 -4.89 5.87
N GLN A 46 -16.75 -4.82 4.57
CA GLN A 46 -16.95 -3.57 3.84
C GLN A 46 -18.31 -2.91 4.17
N ASP A 47 -19.31 -3.70 4.47
CA ASP A 47 -20.68 -3.21 4.67
C ASP A 47 -20.91 -2.64 6.07
N ASN A 48 -20.08 -3.00 7.05
CA ASN A 48 -20.25 -2.56 8.45
C ASN A 48 -19.07 -1.74 8.99
N MET A 49 -18.07 -1.47 8.17
CA MET A 49 -16.98 -0.55 8.51
C MET A 49 -17.23 0.83 7.91
N GLU A 50 -16.87 1.86 8.63
CA GLU A 50 -17.04 3.25 8.19
C GLU A 50 -15.85 4.13 8.58
N VAL A 51 -15.73 5.25 7.89
CA VAL A 51 -14.90 6.37 8.32
C VAL A 51 -15.73 7.31 9.16
N ARG A 52 -15.48 7.36 10.45
CA ARG A 52 -16.04 8.37 11.31
C ARG A 52 -15.25 9.66 11.16
N LEU A 53 -15.84 10.63 10.50
CA LEU A 53 -15.23 11.94 10.27
C LEU A 53 -15.13 12.74 11.58
N ASP A 54 -14.06 13.50 11.75
CA ASP A 54 -13.90 14.50 12.82
C ASP A 54 -14.66 15.79 12.47
N ALA A 55 -15.93 15.62 12.11
CA ALA A 55 -16.84 16.67 11.73
C ALA A 55 -18.24 16.34 12.25
N LYS A 56 -19.02 17.38 12.60
CA LYS A 56 -20.39 17.21 13.07
C LYS A 56 -21.32 17.01 11.86
N VAL A 57 -21.37 15.79 11.36
CA VAL A 57 -22.24 15.35 10.26
C VAL A 57 -22.98 14.09 10.66
N THR A 58 -24.26 13.98 10.28
CA THR A 58 -25.13 12.86 10.64
C THR A 58 -25.92 12.34 9.44
N SER A 59 -25.71 12.91 8.27
CA SER A 59 -26.40 12.53 7.04
C SER A 59 -25.51 12.63 5.81
N GLU A 60 -25.87 11.91 4.76
CA GLU A 60 -25.21 11.99 3.46
C GLU A 60 -25.16 13.43 2.94
N LYS A 61 -26.25 14.18 3.08
CA LYS A 61 -26.33 15.58 2.65
C LYS A 61 -25.30 16.45 3.36
N GLU A 62 -25.10 16.27 4.65
CA GLU A 62 -24.13 17.03 5.43
C GLU A 62 -22.68 16.61 5.08
N THR A 63 -22.45 15.33 4.86
CA THR A 63 -21.16 14.81 4.40
C THR A 63 -20.79 15.38 3.03
N ARG A 64 -21.74 15.38 2.08
CA ARG A 64 -21.54 16.00 0.76
C ARG A 64 -21.33 17.53 0.84
N ALA A 65 -21.94 18.20 1.82
CA ALA A 65 -21.70 19.63 2.05
C ALA A 65 -20.26 19.95 2.48
N LEU A 66 -19.49 18.97 2.98
CA LEU A 66 -18.05 19.08 3.22
C LEU A 66 -17.22 18.94 1.92
N GLY A 67 -17.87 18.68 0.79
CA GLY A 67 -17.23 18.46 -0.51
C GLY A 67 -16.85 17.02 -0.79
N ILE A 68 -17.11 16.09 0.13
CA ILE A 68 -16.79 14.67 -0.02
C ILE A 68 -17.71 14.04 -1.07
N GLU A 69 -17.12 13.36 -2.03
CA GLU A 69 -17.81 12.67 -3.10
C GLU A 69 -17.30 11.24 -3.27
N VAL A 70 -18.10 10.41 -3.94
CA VAL A 70 -17.67 9.06 -4.33
C VAL A 70 -16.48 9.16 -5.27
N GLY A 71 -15.40 8.45 -4.95
CA GLY A 71 -14.13 8.49 -5.68
C GLY A 71 -13.04 9.31 -4.99
N ASP A 72 -13.36 10.01 -3.89
CA ASP A 72 -12.34 10.62 -3.06
C ASP A 72 -11.47 9.57 -2.37
N PHE A 73 -10.20 9.90 -2.15
CA PHE A 73 -9.23 8.97 -1.55
C PHE A 73 -9.19 9.10 -0.03
N ILE A 74 -8.95 7.98 0.63
CA ILE A 74 -8.72 7.91 2.06
C ILE A 74 -7.33 7.31 2.28
N SER A 75 -6.45 8.04 2.96
CA SER A 75 -5.14 7.54 3.35
C SER A 75 -5.08 7.26 4.85
N PHE A 76 -4.43 6.17 5.22
CA PHE A 76 -4.13 5.87 6.62
C PHE A 76 -2.85 6.60 7.06
N ASP A 77 -2.76 6.93 8.33
CA ASP A 77 -1.54 7.44 8.91
C ASP A 77 -0.46 6.35 8.89
N PRO A 78 0.70 6.58 8.27
CA PRO A 78 1.73 5.55 8.14
C PRO A 78 2.39 5.21 9.48
N ARG A 79 2.33 6.08 10.47
CA ARG A 79 2.94 5.93 11.81
C ARG A 79 4.41 5.51 11.74
N THR A 80 5.15 6.13 10.83
CA THR A 80 6.55 5.79 10.58
C THR A 80 7.44 6.16 11.77
N VAL A 81 8.18 5.19 12.26
CA VAL A 81 9.15 5.34 13.35
C VAL A 81 10.46 4.67 12.95
N VAL A 82 11.56 5.38 13.14
CA VAL A 82 12.91 4.81 13.11
C VAL A 82 13.35 4.62 14.55
N THR A 83 13.60 3.38 14.94
CA THR A 83 14.00 3.04 16.30
C THR A 83 15.48 3.30 16.53
N GLU A 84 15.89 3.47 17.79
CA GLU A 84 17.31 3.59 18.18
C GLU A 84 18.14 2.35 17.80
N THR A 85 17.50 1.21 17.67
CA THR A 85 18.12 -0.06 17.25
C THR A 85 18.21 -0.22 15.74
N GLY A 86 17.78 0.80 14.95
CA GLY A 86 17.89 0.83 13.51
C GLY A 86 16.71 0.21 12.74
N PHE A 87 15.64 -0.20 13.42
CA PHE A 87 14.44 -0.70 12.74
C PHE A 87 13.59 0.45 12.20
N ILE A 88 13.02 0.25 11.03
CA ILE A 88 11.98 1.11 10.46
C ILE A 88 10.65 0.42 10.62
N LYS A 89 9.72 1.07 11.33
CA LYS A 89 8.35 0.60 11.52
C LYS A 89 7.40 1.56 10.82
N SER A 90 6.55 1.05 9.95
CA SER A 90 5.56 1.87 9.24
C SER A 90 4.44 0.98 8.70
N ARG A 91 3.29 1.57 8.40
CA ARG A 91 2.38 1.00 7.42
C ARG A 91 2.96 1.15 6.03
N HIS A 92 2.52 0.31 5.13
CA HIS A 92 2.84 0.40 3.70
C HIS A 92 4.34 0.26 3.37
N LEU A 93 5.11 -0.46 4.20
CA LEU A 93 6.48 -0.86 3.84
C LEU A 93 6.44 -1.79 2.63
N ASP A 94 5.43 -2.60 2.54
CA ASP A 94 5.01 -3.32 1.35
C ASP A 94 4.10 -2.37 0.53
N ASP A 95 4.52 -1.87 -0.67
CA ASP A 95 5.92 -2.02 -1.14
C ASP A 95 6.63 -0.66 -1.29
N LYS A 96 6.37 0.27 -0.41
CA LYS A 96 7.05 1.59 -0.40
C LYS A 96 8.55 1.49 -0.07
N VAL A 97 8.98 0.44 0.63
CA VAL A 97 10.40 0.28 0.94
C VAL A 97 11.20 -0.04 -0.32
N SER A 98 10.70 -0.93 -1.19
CA SER A 98 11.36 -1.23 -2.46
C SER A 98 11.39 -0.02 -3.38
N ALA A 99 10.29 0.74 -3.45
CA ALA A 99 10.26 2.00 -4.17
C ALA A 99 11.32 2.99 -3.66
N ALA A 100 11.49 3.12 -2.34
CA ALA A 100 12.51 3.97 -1.74
C ALA A 100 13.93 3.47 -2.04
N ILE A 101 14.17 2.16 -2.04
CA ILE A 101 15.46 1.54 -2.40
C ILE A 101 15.80 1.85 -3.85
N LEU A 102 14.86 1.69 -4.78
CA LEU A 102 15.07 1.98 -6.20
C LEU A 102 15.38 3.47 -6.44
N LEU A 103 14.67 4.37 -5.76
CA LEU A 103 14.94 5.81 -5.82
C LEU A 103 16.31 6.16 -5.24
N HIS A 104 16.71 5.51 -4.15
CA HIS A 104 18.03 5.69 -3.56
C HIS A 104 19.13 5.18 -4.49
N LEU A 105 18.93 4.04 -5.15
CA LEU A 105 19.84 3.50 -6.14
C LEU A 105 20.05 4.45 -7.33
N LEU A 106 18.96 5.04 -7.86
CA LEU A 106 19.04 6.08 -8.90
C LEU A 106 19.84 7.30 -8.44
N ARG A 107 19.71 7.68 -7.16
CA ARG A 107 20.51 8.77 -6.59
C ARG A 107 21.99 8.42 -6.57
N ILE A 108 22.35 7.22 -6.12
CA ILE A 108 23.74 6.72 -6.11
C ILE A 108 24.32 6.76 -7.54
N TYR A 109 23.60 6.22 -8.52
CA TYR A 109 24.07 6.23 -9.92
C TYR A 109 24.37 7.65 -10.42
N LYS A 110 23.51 8.61 -10.06
CA LYS A 110 23.71 10.01 -10.43
C LYS A 110 24.88 10.66 -9.71
N GLU A 111 25.00 10.49 -8.39
CA GLU A 111 26.02 11.12 -7.54
C GLU A 111 27.41 10.56 -7.82
N GLU A 112 27.53 9.26 -7.99
CA GLU A 112 28.79 8.56 -8.27
C GLU A 112 29.10 8.45 -9.76
N LYS A 113 28.21 8.97 -10.63
CA LYS A 113 28.36 8.93 -12.10
C LYS A 113 28.55 7.51 -12.65
N ILE A 114 27.83 6.56 -12.08
CA ILE A 114 27.87 5.16 -12.52
C ILE A 114 27.09 5.05 -13.83
N GLU A 115 27.78 4.59 -14.87
CA GLU A 115 27.18 4.25 -16.15
C GLU A 115 26.74 2.78 -16.15
N LEU A 116 25.49 2.55 -16.46
CA LEU A 116 24.94 1.20 -16.57
C LEU A 116 25.33 0.61 -17.94
N PRO A 117 25.70 -0.69 -18.00
CA PRO A 117 26.12 -1.33 -19.25
C PRO A 117 24.97 -1.51 -20.26
N VAL A 118 23.73 -1.40 -19.79
CA VAL A 118 22.51 -1.55 -20.60
C VAL A 118 21.51 -0.46 -20.28
N THR A 119 20.64 -0.15 -21.22
CA THR A 119 19.50 0.76 -20.97
C THR A 119 18.60 0.14 -19.92
N THR A 120 18.44 0.83 -18.79
CA THR A 120 17.66 0.36 -17.65
C THR A 120 16.49 1.29 -17.41
N HIS A 121 15.31 0.70 -17.28
CA HIS A 121 14.08 1.40 -16.95
C HIS A 121 13.70 1.10 -15.51
N PHE A 122 13.43 2.13 -14.72
CA PHE A 122 12.85 2.02 -13.37
C PHE A 122 11.35 2.31 -13.48
N ALA A 123 10.54 1.29 -13.28
CA ALA A 123 9.09 1.39 -13.35
C ALA A 123 8.47 1.31 -11.96
N PHE A 124 7.58 2.24 -11.65
CA PHE A 124 6.80 2.25 -10.42
C PHE A 124 5.33 2.09 -10.80
N SER A 125 4.76 0.96 -10.46
CA SER A 125 3.35 0.68 -10.71
C SER A 125 2.45 1.34 -9.68
N VAL A 126 1.28 1.82 -10.09
CA VAL A 126 0.33 2.48 -9.19
C VAL A 126 -0.67 1.52 -8.58
N PHE A 127 -1.06 0.46 -9.29
CA PHE A 127 -2.13 -0.46 -8.91
C PHE A 127 -1.64 -1.88 -8.64
N GLU A 128 -0.36 -2.05 -8.32
CA GLU A 128 0.23 -3.36 -8.07
C GLU A 128 -0.49 -4.08 -6.93
N GLU A 129 -0.71 -3.40 -5.80
CA GLU A 129 -1.35 -3.89 -4.58
C GLU A 129 -2.82 -4.36 -4.75
N VAL A 130 -3.39 -4.08 -5.90
CA VAL A 130 -4.73 -4.55 -6.30
C VAL A 130 -4.70 -5.39 -7.57
N GLY A 131 -3.51 -5.92 -7.92
CA GLY A 131 -3.32 -6.90 -9.00
C GLY A 131 -3.30 -6.31 -10.40
N HIS A 132 -2.96 -5.03 -10.56
CA HIS A 132 -2.93 -4.34 -11.85
C HIS A 132 -1.64 -3.56 -12.07
N GLY A 133 -1.34 -3.20 -13.33
CA GLY A 133 -0.31 -2.23 -13.68
C GLY A 133 1.08 -2.80 -13.95
N ALA A 134 1.40 -4.02 -13.53
CA ALA A 134 2.74 -4.60 -13.67
C ALA A 134 3.23 -4.71 -15.13
N ASN A 135 2.31 -4.82 -16.09
CA ASN A 135 2.59 -4.91 -17.52
C ASN A 135 2.30 -3.63 -18.29
N SER A 136 1.97 -2.54 -17.59
CA SER A 136 1.64 -1.27 -18.22
C SER A 136 2.90 -0.50 -18.59
N ASN A 137 2.95 0.00 -19.82
CA ASN A 137 4.00 0.89 -20.31
C ASN A 137 5.43 0.27 -20.31
N ILE A 138 5.55 -1.05 -20.36
CA ILE A 138 6.86 -1.69 -20.55
C ILE A 138 7.30 -1.47 -22.01
N PRO A 139 8.47 -0.83 -22.26
CA PRO A 139 8.98 -0.63 -23.61
C PRO A 139 9.19 -1.97 -24.32
N ALA A 140 8.85 -2.05 -25.61
CA ALA A 140 8.91 -3.31 -26.37
C ALA A 140 10.32 -3.91 -26.51
N GLN A 141 11.36 -3.10 -26.31
CA GLN A 141 12.76 -3.51 -26.37
C GLN A 141 13.29 -4.09 -25.05
N VAL A 142 12.49 -4.12 -23.98
CA VAL A 142 12.89 -4.73 -22.71
C VAL A 142 13.00 -6.23 -22.89
N VAL A 143 14.17 -6.78 -22.54
CA VAL A 143 14.48 -8.22 -22.67
C VAL A 143 14.60 -8.92 -21.32
N GLU A 144 14.79 -8.15 -20.24
CA GLU A 144 14.83 -8.65 -18.87
C GLU A 144 13.93 -7.80 -17.98
N TYR A 145 13.27 -8.45 -17.04
CA TYR A 145 12.40 -7.81 -16.08
C TYR A 145 12.74 -8.33 -14.67
N LEU A 146 13.07 -7.39 -13.77
CA LEU A 146 13.30 -7.67 -12.36
C LEU A 146 12.18 -7.03 -11.54
N ALA A 147 11.37 -7.83 -10.89
CA ALA A 147 10.45 -7.35 -9.87
C ALA A 147 11.20 -7.19 -8.54
N VAL A 148 10.99 -6.06 -7.89
CA VAL A 148 11.54 -5.77 -6.56
C VAL A 148 10.35 -5.60 -5.63
N ASP A 149 10.24 -6.49 -4.66
CA ASP A 149 9.07 -6.61 -3.80
C ASP A 149 9.48 -7.25 -2.47
N MET A 150 8.54 -7.36 -1.52
CA MET A 150 8.78 -8.05 -0.25
C MET A 150 9.00 -9.55 -0.44
N GLY A 151 9.74 -10.19 0.48
CA GLY A 151 9.83 -11.64 0.59
C GLY A 151 8.78 -12.20 1.56
N ALA A 152 7.98 -13.16 1.12
CA ALA A 152 7.00 -13.81 1.98
C ALA A 152 7.70 -14.69 3.03
N MET A 153 7.29 -14.52 4.30
CA MET A 153 7.77 -15.34 5.43
C MET A 153 6.61 -16.13 6.03
N GLY A 154 6.90 -17.27 6.62
CA GLY A 154 5.93 -18.12 7.26
C GLY A 154 6.40 -19.56 7.35
N ASP A 155 5.54 -20.45 7.85
CA ASP A 155 5.81 -21.88 7.89
C ASP A 155 6.09 -22.37 6.46
N ASP A 156 7.07 -23.28 6.33
CA ASP A 156 7.53 -23.84 5.05
C ASP A 156 8.20 -22.85 4.07
N GLN A 157 8.49 -21.60 4.49
CA GLN A 157 9.30 -20.67 3.72
C GLN A 157 10.78 -20.76 4.13
N GLN A 158 11.67 -20.50 3.17
CA GLN A 158 13.13 -20.50 3.39
C GLN A 158 13.70 -19.13 3.71
N THR A 159 12.85 -18.13 3.85
CA THR A 159 13.20 -16.72 4.07
C THR A 159 13.07 -16.40 5.55
N ASP A 160 13.94 -15.55 6.08
CA ASP A 160 13.86 -14.97 7.41
C ASP A 160 13.87 -13.45 7.39
N GLU A 161 13.72 -12.81 8.54
CA GLU A 161 13.64 -11.35 8.70
C GLU A 161 14.95 -10.61 8.37
N TYR A 162 16.05 -11.33 8.22
CA TYR A 162 17.40 -10.74 8.11
C TYR A 162 18.09 -11.06 6.79
N THR A 163 17.41 -11.75 5.89
CA THR A 163 17.95 -12.16 4.59
C THR A 163 17.23 -11.49 3.43
N VAL A 164 17.99 -11.24 2.36
CA VAL A 164 17.40 -10.82 1.08
C VAL A 164 16.85 -12.05 0.36
N SER A 165 15.58 -12.02 0.00
CA SER A 165 14.93 -13.09 -0.73
C SER A 165 15.17 -12.94 -2.23
N ILE A 166 15.61 -14.02 -2.87
CA ILE A 166 15.63 -14.15 -4.33
C ILE A 166 14.58 -15.18 -4.71
N CYS A 167 13.42 -14.70 -5.15
CA CYS A 167 12.29 -15.55 -5.45
C CYS A 167 12.33 -16.03 -6.90
N VAL A 168 12.21 -17.33 -7.11
CA VAL A 168 12.10 -17.92 -8.44
C VAL A 168 10.68 -17.83 -9.01
N LYS A 169 9.69 -17.50 -8.15
CA LYS A 169 8.29 -17.29 -8.50
C LYS A 169 7.64 -16.37 -7.49
N ALA A 170 6.97 -15.32 -7.95
CA ALA A 170 6.18 -14.44 -7.08
C ALA A 170 4.84 -15.10 -6.70
N VAL A 171 4.34 -14.80 -5.50
CA VAL A 171 3.08 -15.37 -4.99
C VAL A 171 1.88 -14.89 -5.79
N SER A 172 1.90 -13.66 -6.27
CA SER A 172 0.78 -12.99 -6.94
C SER A 172 0.81 -13.05 -8.47
N TYR A 173 1.94 -13.43 -9.07
CA TYR A 173 2.11 -13.45 -10.52
C TYR A 173 2.40 -14.85 -11.02
N THR A 174 1.39 -15.48 -11.60
CA THR A 174 1.58 -16.65 -12.44
C THR A 174 2.09 -16.19 -13.81
N HIS A 175 3.39 -16.35 -14.04
CA HIS A 175 4.05 -16.32 -15.35
C HIS A 175 4.05 -14.97 -16.10
N LEU A 176 5.07 -14.14 -15.83
CA LEU A 176 5.69 -13.41 -16.92
C LEU A 176 6.74 -14.35 -17.56
N THR A 177 6.32 -15.26 -18.36
CA THR A 177 7.21 -15.86 -19.35
C THR A 177 7.44 -14.81 -20.41
N LEU A 178 8.62 -14.19 -20.39
CA LEU A 178 9.10 -13.51 -21.58
C LEU A 178 9.10 -14.55 -22.72
N PRO A 179 8.60 -14.20 -23.91
CA PRO A 179 8.71 -15.11 -25.04
C PRO A 179 10.18 -15.41 -25.27
N THR A 180 10.61 -16.64 -24.97
CA THR A 180 11.87 -17.15 -25.46
C THR A 180 11.71 -17.27 -26.97
N THR A 181 12.16 -16.27 -27.69
CA THR A 181 12.40 -16.42 -29.13
C THR A 181 13.50 -17.46 -29.33
N PRO A 182 13.30 -18.42 -30.24
CA PRO A 182 14.30 -19.43 -30.56
C PRO A 182 15.54 -18.83 -31.19
#